data_782bcb06da404f475eb3fbcc9bbed321
#
_entry.id   782bcb06da404f475eb3fbcc9bbed321
#
_cell.length_a   1.000
_cell.length_b   1.000
_cell.length_c   1.000
_cell.angle_alpha   90.00
_cell.angle_beta   90.00
_cell.angle_gamma   90.00
#
_symmetry.space_group_name_H-M   'P 1'
#
loop_
_entity.id
_entity.type
_entity.pdbx_description
1 polymer ?
#
loop_
_entity_poly.entity_id
_entity_poly.type
_entity_poly.pdbx_seq_one_letter_code
_entity_poly.pdbx_strand_id
1 'polypeptide(L)'
;MKIKEILNLIKGELLEGDYEGEINAIEQDTRLIQNGDTFIAFKGKIDGNDFVNVAIEKGASTVIVNIQNIDTKGKKCNVIYVEDSLYALQEIIRYKMNNINTEVIGITGSVGKTSTREIVTEVLSTKYSVFKNEKNFNGLRGLPLTCSKIDNEDISVIEMGMDGLGQIDLLSNIVKPKIGVITNIGSSHIGILGSKENILKAKTEILNGIRNNGFLILNIDDEYLNNYSLSYKKDERNISLITFGINNENAMFNATNIKEKAGKTYFNVNITPEINLTFEINSLGTHNIYNSLTSIIIGKIFNLTHEEIQKGLLNLKSTERRLQKIELNNFILYDDSYNASYESVKAAIDFLSKEKSKGRYIYILGDVLELGDFAEEYHRKIGDALTKNKIDVLITAGENSIFINEQLNENGIKIEQYHFNNVDDLIENLIQFKENDTVLVKASNGMKFNKLVSYLKENFSNFETIN
;
A
#
# COMPACT_ATOMS: atom_id res chain seq x y z
N MET A 1 -23.90 14.67 -5.92
CA MET A 1 -23.62 16.12 -5.69
C MET A 1 -24.14 16.90 -6.87
N LYS A 2 -24.76 18.06 -6.62
CA LYS A 2 -25.26 18.92 -7.72
C LYS A 2 -24.12 19.74 -8.32
N ILE A 3 -24.13 19.90 -9.65
CA ILE A 3 -23.14 20.71 -10.38
C ILE A 3 -23.04 22.14 -9.82
N LYS A 4 -24.18 22.80 -9.58
CA LYS A 4 -24.23 24.17 -9.01
C LYS A 4 -23.51 24.33 -7.66
N GLU A 5 -23.43 23.25 -6.86
CA GLU A 5 -22.81 23.28 -5.53
C GLU A 5 -21.29 23.33 -5.60
N ILE A 6 -20.70 22.79 -6.69
CA ILE A 6 -19.26 22.61 -6.79
C ILE A 6 -18.58 23.56 -7.79
N LEU A 7 -19.31 24.17 -8.73
CA LEU A 7 -18.72 25.00 -9.79
C LEU A 7 -17.78 26.08 -9.26
N ASN A 8 -18.20 26.81 -8.23
CA ASN A 8 -17.35 27.85 -7.62
C ASN A 8 -16.13 27.30 -6.92
N LEU A 9 -16.26 26.11 -6.27
CA LEU A 9 -15.16 25.46 -5.55
C LEU A 9 -14.06 25.01 -6.51
N ILE A 10 -14.47 24.46 -7.67
CA ILE A 10 -13.54 23.97 -8.69
C ILE A 10 -13.09 25.05 -9.67
N LYS A 11 -13.57 26.31 -9.51
CA LYS A 11 -13.36 27.41 -10.45
C LYS A 11 -13.76 26.99 -11.87
N GLY A 12 -14.90 26.27 -11.96
CA GLY A 12 -15.40 25.71 -13.21
C GLY A 12 -16.49 26.54 -13.87
N GLU A 13 -16.70 26.31 -15.17
CA GLU A 13 -17.77 26.88 -15.98
C GLU A 13 -18.58 25.73 -16.61
N LEU A 14 -19.92 25.82 -16.50
CA LEU A 14 -20.81 24.90 -17.21
C LEU A 14 -20.97 25.36 -18.64
N LEU A 15 -20.33 24.66 -19.57
CA LEU A 15 -20.40 25.01 -21.01
C LEU A 15 -21.69 24.50 -21.66
N GLU A 16 -22.15 23.31 -21.24
CA GLU A 16 -23.36 22.66 -21.75
C GLU A 16 -24.01 21.84 -20.64
N GLY A 17 -25.34 21.76 -20.60
CA GLY A 17 -26.10 20.92 -19.69
C GLY A 17 -26.91 21.67 -18.64
N ASP A 18 -27.15 21.03 -17.48
CA ASP A 18 -28.04 21.54 -16.44
C ASP A 18 -27.29 21.72 -15.11
N TYR A 19 -27.44 22.89 -14.48
CA TYR A 19 -26.90 23.19 -13.14
C TYR A 19 -27.43 22.25 -12.04
N GLU A 20 -28.63 21.69 -12.24
CA GLU A 20 -29.19 20.64 -11.34
C GLU A 20 -28.67 19.25 -11.65
N GLY A 21 -27.85 19.09 -12.70
CA GLY A 21 -27.17 17.84 -13.02
C GLY A 21 -26.29 17.34 -11.88
N GLU A 22 -25.95 16.06 -11.93
CA GLU A 22 -25.22 15.40 -10.85
C GLU A 22 -23.80 15.02 -11.25
N ILE A 23 -22.89 15.13 -10.29
CA ILE A 23 -21.58 14.52 -10.31
C ILE A 23 -21.65 13.27 -9.44
N ASN A 24 -21.49 12.11 -10.09
CA ASN A 24 -21.49 10.79 -9.48
C ASN A 24 -20.05 10.27 -9.34
N ALA A 25 -19.84 8.95 -9.39
CA ALA A 25 -18.52 8.36 -9.39
C ALA A 25 -17.66 8.96 -10.54
N ILE A 26 -16.41 9.25 -10.24
CA ILE A 26 -15.51 9.94 -11.19
C ILE A 26 -14.52 8.93 -11.74
N GLU A 27 -14.49 8.82 -13.07
CA GLU A 27 -13.55 7.97 -13.79
C GLU A 27 -12.70 8.76 -14.78
N GLN A 28 -11.46 8.34 -14.95
CA GLN A 28 -10.54 8.86 -15.96
C GLN A 28 -10.27 7.89 -17.10
N ASP A 29 -10.64 6.63 -16.89
CA ASP A 29 -10.45 5.53 -17.85
C ASP A 29 -11.80 5.18 -18.47
N THR A 30 -11.97 5.50 -19.75
CA THR A 30 -13.23 5.24 -20.45
C THR A 30 -13.63 3.77 -20.49
N ARG A 31 -12.70 2.83 -20.24
CA ARG A 31 -13.01 1.38 -20.17
C ARG A 31 -13.80 1.02 -18.92
N LEU A 32 -13.72 1.84 -17.88
CA LEU A 32 -14.35 1.64 -16.56
C LEU A 32 -15.64 2.43 -16.38
N ILE A 33 -15.98 3.35 -17.31
CA ILE A 33 -17.19 4.18 -17.25
C ILE A 33 -18.44 3.28 -17.21
N GLN A 34 -19.30 3.61 -16.25
CA GLN A 34 -20.65 3.09 -16.12
C GLN A 34 -21.68 4.16 -16.44
N ASN A 35 -22.93 3.74 -16.68
CA ASN A 35 -24.00 4.67 -16.99
C ASN A 35 -24.27 5.64 -15.82
N GLY A 36 -24.22 6.94 -16.10
CA GLY A 36 -24.39 8.00 -15.11
C GLY A 36 -23.10 8.50 -14.45
N ASP A 37 -21.96 7.87 -14.70
CA ASP A 37 -20.67 8.33 -14.16
C ASP A 37 -20.27 9.72 -14.68
N THR A 38 -19.29 10.30 -14.00
CA THR A 38 -18.60 11.52 -14.41
C THR A 38 -17.23 11.15 -14.98
N PHE A 39 -16.94 11.55 -16.21
CA PHE A 39 -15.60 11.41 -16.78
C PHE A 39 -14.79 12.67 -16.53
N ILE A 40 -13.52 12.53 -16.12
CA ILE A 40 -12.60 13.65 -15.96
C ILE A 40 -11.38 13.50 -16.88
N ALA A 41 -11.16 14.49 -17.73
CA ALA A 41 -10.03 14.51 -18.65
C ALA A 41 -8.79 15.13 -17.98
N PHE A 42 -7.65 14.43 -18.09
CA PHE A 42 -6.35 14.93 -17.67
C PHE A 42 -5.43 15.09 -18.86
N LYS A 43 -4.66 16.17 -18.90
CA LYS A 43 -3.52 16.30 -19.83
C LYS A 43 -2.36 15.45 -19.36
N GLY A 44 -1.76 14.67 -20.27
CA GLY A 44 -0.62 13.83 -20.02
C GLY A 44 0.08 13.45 -21.31
N LYS A 45 0.81 12.32 -21.35
CA LYS A 45 1.36 11.76 -22.60
C LYS A 45 0.26 11.46 -23.62
N ILE A 46 -0.92 11.12 -23.14
CA ILE A 46 -2.16 10.97 -23.90
C ILE A 46 -3.10 12.03 -23.33
N ASP A 47 -3.74 12.83 -24.17
CA ASP A 47 -4.70 13.85 -23.74
C ASP A 47 -6.06 13.20 -23.46
N GLY A 48 -6.53 13.31 -22.22
CA GLY A 48 -7.85 12.78 -21.81
C GLY A 48 -9.01 13.43 -22.57
N ASN A 49 -8.85 14.66 -23.06
CA ASN A 49 -9.90 15.34 -23.82
C ASN A 49 -10.24 14.62 -25.14
N ASP A 50 -9.31 13.88 -25.74
CA ASP A 50 -9.54 13.08 -26.94
C ASP A 50 -10.55 11.96 -26.73
N PHE A 51 -10.80 11.56 -25.47
CA PHE A 51 -11.68 10.46 -25.10
C PHE A 51 -13.06 10.89 -24.60
N VAL A 52 -13.38 12.18 -24.59
CA VAL A 52 -14.67 12.71 -24.10
C VAL A 52 -15.84 12.07 -24.82
N ASN A 53 -15.81 12.00 -26.15
CA ASN A 53 -16.89 11.39 -26.93
C ASN A 53 -17.05 9.89 -26.63
N VAL A 54 -15.96 9.18 -26.41
CA VAL A 54 -15.98 7.76 -26.01
C VAL A 54 -16.62 7.60 -24.64
N ALA A 55 -16.28 8.48 -23.67
CA ALA A 55 -16.89 8.47 -22.35
C ALA A 55 -18.40 8.70 -22.41
N ILE A 56 -18.85 9.70 -23.18
CA ILE A 56 -20.29 9.98 -23.40
C ILE A 56 -21.01 8.78 -24.05
N GLU A 57 -20.40 8.15 -25.07
CA GLU A 57 -20.92 6.95 -25.71
C GLU A 57 -21.09 5.76 -24.76
N LYS A 58 -20.24 5.68 -23.75
CA LYS A 58 -20.29 4.67 -22.69
C LYS A 58 -21.23 5.00 -21.53
N GLY A 59 -21.88 6.18 -21.58
CA GLY A 59 -22.90 6.55 -20.62
C GLY A 59 -22.47 7.56 -19.57
N ALA A 60 -21.34 8.24 -19.73
CA ALA A 60 -20.99 9.35 -18.85
C ALA A 60 -22.07 10.45 -18.95
N SER A 61 -22.65 10.82 -17.81
CA SER A 61 -23.67 11.88 -17.71
C SER A 61 -23.06 13.27 -17.59
N THR A 62 -21.83 13.35 -17.12
CA THR A 62 -21.07 14.59 -16.93
C THR A 62 -19.62 14.37 -17.39
N VAL A 63 -19.05 15.34 -18.07
CA VAL A 63 -17.62 15.35 -18.41
C VAL A 63 -16.96 16.63 -17.89
N ILE A 64 -15.81 16.48 -17.25
CA ILE A 64 -14.98 17.59 -16.77
C ILE A 64 -13.76 17.67 -17.67
N VAL A 65 -13.58 18.80 -18.32
CA VAL A 65 -12.59 19.02 -19.38
C VAL A 65 -11.74 20.25 -19.11
N ASN A 66 -10.54 20.29 -19.67
CA ASN A 66 -9.63 21.45 -19.55
C ASN A 66 -9.36 22.13 -20.91
N ILE A 67 -10.32 22.00 -21.83
CA ILE A 67 -10.42 22.77 -23.09
C ILE A 67 -11.84 23.28 -23.26
N GLN A 68 -12.01 24.46 -23.80
CA GLN A 68 -13.32 25.09 -23.92
C GLN A 68 -14.12 24.60 -25.13
N ASN A 69 -13.46 24.23 -26.22
CA ASN A 69 -14.11 23.83 -27.47
C ASN A 69 -14.21 22.28 -27.52
N ILE A 70 -15.23 21.74 -26.86
CA ILE A 70 -15.60 20.32 -26.95
C ILE A 70 -16.81 20.17 -27.84
N ASP A 71 -16.69 19.34 -28.88
CA ASP A 71 -17.83 18.92 -29.70
C ASP A 71 -18.39 17.61 -29.16
N THR A 72 -19.54 17.66 -28.49
CA THR A 72 -20.27 16.51 -27.95
C THR A 72 -21.04 15.73 -29.02
N LYS A 73 -20.98 16.17 -30.30
CA LYS A 73 -21.73 15.61 -31.42
C LYS A 73 -23.23 15.54 -31.17
N GLY A 74 -23.77 16.56 -30.46
CA GLY A 74 -25.19 16.71 -30.15
C GLY A 74 -25.71 15.69 -29.12
N LYS A 75 -24.85 14.97 -28.37
CA LYS A 75 -25.27 14.07 -27.32
C LYS A 75 -25.54 14.86 -26.04
N LYS A 76 -26.59 14.49 -25.30
CA LYS A 76 -26.91 15.11 -24.00
C LYS A 76 -25.88 14.68 -22.95
N CYS A 77 -25.11 15.63 -22.48
CA CYS A 77 -24.13 15.44 -21.40
C CYS A 77 -23.87 16.82 -20.75
N ASN A 78 -23.59 16.83 -19.45
CA ASN A 78 -23.11 18.05 -18.80
C ASN A 78 -21.61 18.20 -19.11
N VAL A 79 -21.21 19.36 -19.63
CA VAL A 79 -19.81 19.68 -19.94
C VAL A 79 -19.34 20.78 -19.02
N ILE A 80 -18.40 20.47 -18.15
CA ILE A 80 -17.82 21.40 -17.20
C ILE A 80 -16.37 21.69 -17.62
N TYR A 81 -16.08 22.95 -17.92
CA TYR A 81 -14.70 23.39 -18.12
C TYR A 81 -14.03 23.72 -16.80
N VAL A 82 -12.78 23.32 -16.65
CA VAL A 82 -11.90 23.69 -15.55
C VAL A 82 -10.49 23.95 -16.10
N GLU A 83 -9.77 24.88 -15.50
CA GLU A 83 -8.39 25.15 -15.89
C GLU A 83 -7.45 24.00 -15.46
N ASP A 84 -7.67 23.47 -14.26
CA ASP A 84 -6.88 22.38 -13.66
C ASP A 84 -7.79 21.22 -13.21
N SER A 85 -7.77 20.12 -13.97
CA SER A 85 -8.56 18.93 -13.68
C SER A 85 -8.16 18.25 -12.36
N LEU A 86 -6.87 18.34 -11.98
CA LEU A 86 -6.42 17.72 -10.72
C LEU A 86 -6.93 18.51 -9.52
N TYR A 87 -6.81 19.82 -9.56
CA TYR A 87 -7.38 20.71 -8.54
C TYR A 87 -8.90 20.50 -8.44
N ALA A 88 -9.60 20.47 -9.58
CA ALA A 88 -11.04 20.26 -9.61
C ALA A 88 -11.44 18.93 -8.97
N LEU A 89 -10.77 17.83 -9.32
CA LEU A 89 -11.00 16.52 -8.71
C LEU A 89 -10.82 16.57 -7.20
N GLN A 90 -9.74 17.17 -6.72
CA GLN A 90 -9.42 17.25 -5.29
C GLN A 90 -10.47 18.06 -4.52
N GLU A 91 -10.93 19.17 -5.06
CA GLU A 91 -11.97 20.01 -4.43
C GLU A 91 -13.36 19.33 -4.44
N ILE A 92 -13.72 18.65 -5.52
CA ILE A 92 -14.94 17.83 -5.57
C ILE A 92 -14.94 16.79 -4.45
N ILE A 93 -13.83 16.08 -4.30
CA ILE A 93 -13.74 15.05 -3.28
C ILE A 93 -13.66 15.63 -1.87
N ARG A 94 -12.97 16.75 -1.67
CA ARG A 94 -13.00 17.50 -0.40
C ARG A 94 -14.42 17.88 0.00
N TYR A 95 -15.19 18.41 -0.93
CA TYR A 95 -16.60 18.72 -0.70
C TYR A 95 -17.40 17.46 -0.36
N LYS A 96 -17.23 16.37 -1.14
CA LYS A 96 -17.91 15.10 -0.88
C LYS A 96 -17.58 14.57 0.51
N MET A 97 -16.30 14.48 0.89
CA MET A 97 -15.86 13.92 2.17
C MET A 97 -16.31 14.75 3.39
N ASN A 98 -16.55 16.04 3.20
CA ASN A 98 -17.13 16.90 4.25
C ASN A 98 -18.64 16.73 4.43
N ASN A 99 -19.34 16.16 3.44
CA ASN A 99 -20.80 16.03 3.43
C ASN A 99 -21.29 14.57 3.51
N ILE A 100 -20.40 13.59 3.45
CA ILE A 100 -20.73 12.17 3.60
C ILE A 100 -20.53 11.73 5.05
N ASN A 101 -21.38 10.81 5.51
CA ASN A 101 -21.30 10.27 6.86
C ASN A 101 -20.50 8.95 6.86
N THR A 102 -19.19 9.03 6.76
CA THR A 102 -18.28 7.88 6.91
C THR A 102 -17.15 8.24 7.88
N GLU A 103 -16.74 7.30 8.72
CA GLU A 103 -15.56 7.48 9.56
C GLU A 103 -14.31 7.06 8.81
N VAL A 104 -13.36 7.97 8.63
CA VAL A 104 -12.17 7.73 7.81
C VAL A 104 -10.98 7.31 8.68
N ILE A 105 -10.29 6.25 8.24
CA ILE A 105 -9.01 5.80 8.77
C ILE A 105 -7.96 6.02 7.68
N GLY A 106 -6.99 6.89 7.94
CA GLY A 106 -5.86 7.16 7.05
C GLY A 106 -4.65 6.33 7.44
N ILE A 107 -4.04 5.63 6.48
CA ILE A 107 -2.85 4.78 6.73
C ILE A 107 -1.72 5.20 5.81
N THR A 108 -0.60 5.60 6.40
CA THR A 108 0.65 5.86 5.69
C THR A 108 1.83 5.11 6.32
N GLY A 109 2.99 5.19 5.71
CA GLY A 109 4.23 4.54 6.17
C GLY A 109 5.13 4.16 5.00
N SER A 110 6.34 3.78 5.26
CA SER A 110 7.26 3.32 4.21
C SER A 110 6.88 1.92 3.72
N VAL A 111 6.62 0.99 4.64
CA VAL A 111 6.26 -0.41 4.36
C VAL A 111 5.00 -0.79 5.13
N GLY A 112 4.24 -1.76 4.63
CA GLY A 112 3.11 -2.36 5.34
C GLY A 112 1.77 -1.64 5.17
N LYS A 113 1.70 -0.48 4.50
CA LYS A 113 0.45 0.28 4.29
C LYS A 113 -0.72 -0.58 3.78
N THR A 114 -0.52 -1.26 2.66
CA THR A 114 -1.54 -2.09 2.03
C THR A 114 -1.95 -3.27 2.91
N SER A 115 -0.96 -3.97 3.50
CA SER A 115 -1.25 -5.10 4.39
C SER A 115 -2.01 -4.65 5.63
N THR A 116 -1.65 -3.50 6.20
CA THR A 116 -2.39 -2.89 7.33
C THR A 116 -3.81 -2.52 6.91
N ARG A 117 -3.99 -1.89 5.73
CA ARG A 117 -5.32 -1.58 5.19
C ARG A 117 -6.18 -2.83 5.05
N GLU A 118 -5.65 -3.90 4.46
CA GLU A 118 -6.39 -5.14 4.26
C GLU A 118 -6.85 -5.73 5.61
N ILE A 119 -5.95 -5.88 6.59
CA ILE A 119 -6.29 -6.49 7.86
C ILE A 119 -7.25 -5.62 8.70
N VAL A 120 -7.08 -4.29 8.66
CA VAL A 120 -8.01 -3.34 9.29
C VAL A 120 -9.40 -3.47 8.67
N THR A 121 -9.47 -3.56 7.34
CA THR A 121 -10.74 -3.77 6.63
C THR A 121 -11.41 -5.07 7.06
N GLU A 122 -10.70 -6.20 7.06
CA GLU A 122 -11.27 -7.50 7.47
C GLU A 122 -11.78 -7.49 8.91
N VAL A 123 -11.04 -6.85 9.82
CA VAL A 123 -11.45 -6.73 11.23
C VAL A 123 -12.72 -5.89 11.35
N LEU A 124 -12.76 -4.71 10.73
CA LEU A 124 -13.91 -3.83 10.82
C LEU A 124 -15.15 -4.39 10.10
N SER A 125 -14.95 -5.13 9.00
CA SER A 125 -16.04 -5.75 8.22
C SER A 125 -16.78 -6.86 8.98
N THR A 126 -16.31 -7.26 10.15
CA THR A 126 -17.06 -8.17 11.04
C THR A 126 -18.32 -7.52 11.63
N LYS A 127 -18.38 -6.18 11.63
CA LYS A 127 -19.45 -5.41 12.26
C LYS A 127 -19.98 -4.25 11.41
N TYR A 128 -19.19 -3.65 10.55
CA TYR A 128 -19.48 -2.44 9.80
C TYR A 128 -19.42 -2.68 8.28
N SER A 129 -20.11 -1.85 7.51
CA SER A 129 -19.85 -1.71 6.09
C SER A 129 -18.56 -0.90 5.88
N VAL A 130 -17.59 -1.45 5.12
CA VAL A 130 -16.25 -0.85 5.03
C VAL A 130 -15.85 -0.64 3.57
N PHE A 131 -15.52 0.60 3.24
CA PHE A 131 -14.87 0.96 2.00
C PHE A 131 -13.34 0.93 2.16
N LYS A 132 -12.61 0.56 1.11
CA LYS A 132 -11.14 0.70 1.01
C LYS A 132 -10.73 1.11 -0.38
N ASN A 133 -9.65 1.88 -0.51
CA ASN A 133 -9.09 2.16 -1.82
C ASN A 133 -8.41 0.90 -2.40
N GLU A 134 -8.60 0.70 -3.69
CA GLU A 134 -8.06 -0.46 -4.40
C GLU A 134 -6.64 -0.22 -4.89
N LYS A 135 -5.88 -1.29 -5.03
CA LYS A 135 -4.52 -1.31 -5.63
C LYS A 135 -3.62 -0.23 -5.01
N ASN A 136 -2.93 0.54 -5.87
CA ASN A 136 -2.05 1.64 -5.52
C ASN A 136 -2.67 3.03 -5.80
N PHE A 137 -4.00 3.14 -5.82
CA PHE A 137 -4.68 4.43 -5.93
C PHE A 137 -4.62 5.19 -4.59
N ASN A 138 -3.42 5.60 -4.19
CA ASN A 138 -3.12 6.19 -2.89
C ASN A 138 -2.42 7.56 -2.96
N GLY A 139 -2.12 8.07 -4.16
CA GLY A 139 -1.47 9.37 -4.39
C GLY A 139 -2.45 10.46 -4.79
N LEU A 140 -1.90 11.64 -5.16
CA LEU A 140 -2.62 12.90 -5.38
C LEU A 140 -3.79 12.84 -6.36
N ARG A 141 -3.76 11.92 -7.31
CA ARG A 141 -4.81 11.69 -8.31
C ARG A 141 -5.62 10.42 -8.01
N GLY A 142 -4.94 9.33 -7.65
CA GLY A 142 -5.57 8.03 -7.45
C GLY A 142 -6.49 7.98 -6.23
N LEU A 143 -6.07 8.56 -5.11
CA LEU A 143 -6.87 8.59 -3.89
C LEU A 143 -8.18 9.36 -4.09
N PRO A 144 -8.21 10.59 -4.64
CA PRO A 144 -9.47 11.28 -4.89
C PRO A 144 -10.39 10.52 -5.86
N LEU A 145 -9.87 9.94 -6.95
CA LEU A 145 -10.67 9.11 -7.87
C LEU A 145 -11.36 7.96 -7.12
N THR A 146 -10.62 7.27 -6.25
CA THR A 146 -11.17 6.18 -5.46
C THR A 146 -12.22 6.68 -4.46
N CYS A 147 -11.95 7.78 -3.75
CA CYS A 147 -12.90 8.36 -2.80
C CYS A 147 -14.19 8.86 -3.47
N SER A 148 -14.19 9.12 -4.79
CA SER A 148 -15.41 9.45 -5.52
C SER A 148 -16.46 8.32 -5.45
N LYS A 149 -16.03 7.08 -5.22
CA LYS A 149 -16.86 5.86 -5.17
C LYS A 149 -17.42 5.54 -3.78
N ILE A 150 -16.96 6.23 -2.73
CA ILE A 150 -17.52 6.06 -1.38
C ILE A 150 -18.99 6.49 -1.42
N ASP A 151 -19.88 5.67 -0.86
CA ASP A 151 -21.32 5.96 -0.84
C ASP A 151 -21.86 5.96 0.61
N ASN A 152 -22.35 4.85 1.09
CA ASN A 152 -23.01 4.75 2.39
C ASN A 152 -22.28 3.85 3.38
N GLU A 153 -20.98 3.62 3.15
CA GLU A 153 -20.19 2.80 4.06
C GLU A 153 -19.96 3.53 5.39
N ASP A 154 -20.10 2.77 6.49
CA ASP A 154 -19.89 3.27 7.83
C ASP A 154 -18.46 3.76 8.05
N ILE A 155 -17.50 3.04 7.47
CA ILE A 155 -16.06 3.29 7.63
C ILE A 155 -15.34 3.23 6.29
N SER A 156 -14.39 4.15 6.09
CA SER A 156 -13.50 4.18 4.93
C SER A 156 -12.04 4.02 5.35
N VAL A 157 -11.38 2.94 4.94
CA VAL A 157 -9.96 2.67 5.22
C VAL A 157 -9.13 3.09 4.03
N ILE A 158 -8.41 4.20 4.15
CA ILE A 158 -7.74 4.90 3.06
C ILE A 158 -6.22 4.84 3.22
N GLU A 159 -5.57 4.11 2.32
CA GLU A 159 -4.11 4.13 2.19
C GLU A 159 -3.65 5.43 1.52
N MET A 160 -2.66 6.12 2.11
CA MET A 160 -2.06 7.35 1.62
C MET A 160 -0.59 7.12 1.28
N GLY A 161 -0.26 7.31 0.00
CA GLY A 161 1.11 7.28 -0.53
C GLY A 161 1.62 8.69 -0.82
N MET A 162 2.93 8.83 -0.89
CA MET A 162 3.60 10.08 -1.27
C MET A 162 4.95 9.79 -1.93
N ASP A 163 5.41 10.70 -2.73
CA ASP A 163 6.78 10.81 -3.25
C ASP A 163 7.43 12.18 -2.94
N GLY A 164 6.73 13.07 -2.21
CA GLY A 164 7.24 14.38 -1.82
C GLY A 164 6.57 14.94 -0.57
N LEU A 165 7.17 16.00 -0.01
CA LEU A 165 6.60 16.78 1.10
C LEU A 165 5.32 17.48 0.66
N GLY A 166 4.40 17.69 1.60
CA GLY A 166 3.09 18.36 1.39
C GLY A 166 2.02 17.46 0.80
N GLN A 167 2.37 16.26 0.32
CA GLN A 167 1.40 15.39 -0.34
C GLN A 167 0.48 14.67 0.66
N ILE A 168 1.02 14.16 1.77
CA ILE A 168 0.19 13.56 2.82
C ILE A 168 -0.65 14.64 3.51
N ASP A 169 -0.13 15.86 3.67
CA ASP A 169 -0.92 17.00 4.14
C ASP A 169 -2.14 17.23 3.27
N LEU A 170 -1.95 17.35 1.97
CA LEU A 170 -3.04 17.54 1.02
C LEU A 170 -4.06 16.40 1.08
N LEU A 171 -3.59 15.14 1.00
CA LEU A 171 -4.45 13.96 1.00
C LEU A 171 -5.24 13.83 2.31
N SER A 172 -4.60 14.02 3.45
CA SER A 172 -5.25 13.95 4.75
C SER A 172 -6.27 15.07 4.94
N ASN A 173 -6.00 16.26 4.41
CA ASN A 173 -6.93 17.38 4.42
C ASN A 173 -8.12 17.21 3.46
N ILE A 174 -8.00 16.39 2.43
CA ILE A 174 -9.13 16.00 1.56
C ILE A 174 -10.07 15.05 2.31
N VAL A 175 -9.55 13.98 2.94
CA VAL A 175 -10.38 12.92 3.49
C VAL A 175 -10.70 13.09 4.97
N LYS A 176 -10.00 13.97 5.71
CA LYS A 176 -10.25 14.31 7.11
C LYS A 176 -10.39 13.09 8.02
N PRO A 177 -9.33 12.27 8.18
CA PRO A 177 -9.42 11.04 8.95
C PRO A 177 -9.73 11.29 10.42
N LYS A 178 -10.50 10.38 11.05
CA LYS A 178 -10.64 10.26 12.50
C LYS A 178 -9.41 9.61 13.11
N ILE A 179 -8.82 8.66 12.39
CA ILE A 179 -7.64 7.92 12.82
C ILE A 179 -6.55 8.05 11.75
N GLY A 180 -5.38 8.52 12.14
CA GLY A 180 -4.15 8.49 11.33
C GLY A 180 -3.21 7.39 11.83
N VAL A 181 -2.70 6.56 10.92
CA VAL A 181 -1.74 5.50 11.23
C VAL A 181 -0.44 5.74 10.48
N ILE A 182 0.70 5.64 11.16
CA ILE A 182 2.02 5.60 10.53
C ILE A 182 2.67 4.27 10.89
N THR A 183 2.86 3.40 9.88
CA THR A 183 3.35 2.03 10.12
C THR A 183 4.84 1.98 10.47
N ASN A 184 5.67 2.73 9.76
CA ASN A 184 7.12 2.85 9.97
C ASN A 184 7.75 3.95 9.12
N ILE A 185 9.01 4.29 9.41
CA ILE A 185 9.88 5.19 8.66
C ILE A 185 11.05 4.39 8.11
N GLY A 186 10.95 3.99 6.86
CA GLY A 186 11.99 3.25 6.15
C GLY A 186 12.65 4.08 5.04
N SER A 187 13.34 3.38 4.13
CA SER A 187 14.11 3.99 3.03
C SER A 187 13.28 4.31 1.77
N SER A 188 11.99 3.97 1.74
CA SER A 188 11.14 4.28 0.57
C SER A 188 11.14 5.79 0.28
N HIS A 189 11.38 6.18 -0.99
CA HIS A 189 11.47 7.56 -1.47
C HIS A 189 12.66 8.38 -0.89
N ILE A 190 13.68 7.71 -0.32
CA ILE A 190 14.84 8.42 0.26
C ILE A 190 15.63 9.18 -0.80
N GLY A 191 15.69 8.67 -2.04
CA GLY A 191 16.35 9.36 -3.15
C GLY A 191 15.68 10.68 -3.55
N ILE A 192 14.39 10.86 -3.22
CA ILE A 192 13.64 12.08 -3.49
C ILE A 192 13.69 13.01 -2.27
N LEU A 193 13.50 12.46 -1.08
CA LEU A 193 13.40 13.22 0.16
C LEU A 193 14.76 13.50 0.84
N GLY A 194 15.80 12.79 0.45
CA GLY A 194 17.19 13.00 0.88
C GLY A 194 17.54 12.42 2.25
N SER A 195 16.56 12.21 3.14
CA SER A 195 16.83 11.65 4.48
C SER A 195 15.61 10.99 5.11
N LYS A 196 15.83 10.17 6.15
CA LYS A 196 14.73 9.56 6.95
C LYS A 196 13.99 10.60 7.79
N GLU A 197 14.64 11.66 8.21
CA GLU A 197 14.02 12.81 8.90
C GLU A 197 12.99 13.49 8.00
N ASN A 198 13.30 13.68 6.72
CA ASN A 198 12.34 14.24 5.76
C ASN A 198 11.20 13.24 5.47
N ILE A 199 11.48 11.94 5.46
CA ILE A 199 10.43 10.91 5.33
C ILE A 199 9.52 10.94 6.56
N LEU A 200 10.07 11.07 7.78
CA LEU A 200 9.29 11.25 8.99
C LEU A 200 8.41 12.52 8.88
N LYS A 201 9.01 13.66 8.49
CA LYS A 201 8.28 14.92 8.32
C LYS A 201 7.11 14.76 7.33
N ALA A 202 7.35 14.16 6.17
CA ALA A 202 6.32 13.94 5.16
C ALA A 202 5.18 13.04 5.67
N LYS A 203 5.49 11.96 6.41
CA LYS A 203 4.46 11.03 6.89
C LYS A 203 3.69 11.59 8.09
N THR A 204 4.34 12.38 8.95
CA THR A 204 3.67 13.03 10.08
C THR A 204 2.71 14.15 9.64
N GLU A 205 2.77 14.61 8.39
CA GLU A 205 1.77 15.49 7.78
C GLU A 205 0.34 14.94 7.89
N ILE A 206 0.15 13.62 8.02
CA ILE A 206 -1.18 13.02 8.22
C ILE A 206 -1.90 13.63 9.43
N LEU A 207 -1.15 14.07 10.44
CA LEU A 207 -1.69 14.72 11.64
C LEU A 207 -2.49 15.98 11.30
N ASN A 208 -2.13 16.72 10.24
CA ASN A 208 -2.79 17.96 9.85
C ASN A 208 -4.26 17.75 9.44
N GLY A 209 -4.56 16.59 8.85
CA GLY A 209 -5.92 16.24 8.43
C GLY A 209 -6.77 15.57 9.51
N ILE A 210 -6.18 15.06 10.60
CA ILE A 210 -6.95 14.37 11.64
C ILE A 210 -7.97 15.31 12.28
N ARG A 211 -9.23 14.84 12.38
CA ARG A 211 -10.34 15.58 13.00
C ARG A 211 -10.11 15.80 14.48
N ASN A 212 -10.80 16.77 15.05
CA ASN A 212 -10.83 17.02 16.50
C ASN A 212 -11.25 15.74 17.27
N ASN A 213 -10.60 15.49 18.41
CA ASN A 213 -10.77 14.30 19.23
C ASN A 213 -10.47 12.98 18.46
N GLY A 214 -9.64 13.05 17.44
CA GLY A 214 -9.18 11.90 16.69
C GLY A 214 -8.00 11.18 17.34
N PHE A 215 -7.40 10.25 16.60
CA PHE A 215 -6.32 9.41 17.09
C PHE A 215 -5.15 9.39 16.10
N LEU A 216 -3.93 9.43 16.63
CA LEU A 216 -2.70 9.14 15.91
C LEU A 216 -2.12 7.83 16.46
N ILE A 217 -1.90 6.83 15.58
CA ILE A 217 -1.40 5.50 15.96
C ILE A 217 -0.01 5.32 15.39
N LEU A 218 0.99 5.04 16.26
CA LEU A 218 2.40 4.95 15.91
C LEU A 218 3.03 3.63 16.37
N ASN A 219 3.82 3.03 15.49
CA ASN A 219 4.72 1.92 15.84
C ASN A 219 6.00 2.46 16.50
N ILE A 220 6.16 2.27 17.80
CA ILE A 220 7.33 2.78 18.54
C ILE A 220 8.50 1.79 18.63
N ASP A 221 8.44 0.65 17.93
CA ASP A 221 9.63 -0.14 17.62
C ASP A 221 10.46 0.51 16.49
N ASP A 222 9.86 1.44 15.75
CA ASP A 222 10.56 2.32 14.83
C ASP A 222 11.19 3.49 15.59
N GLU A 223 12.50 3.65 15.47
CA GLU A 223 13.26 4.66 16.20
C GLU A 223 12.77 6.10 15.96
N TYR A 224 12.47 6.42 14.70
CA TYR A 224 12.01 7.77 14.31
C TYR A 224 10.61 8.07 14.88
N LEU A 225 9.71 7.08 14.83
CA LEU A 225 8.36 7.21 15.39
C LEU A 225 8.39 7.21 16.92
N ASN A 226 9.30 6.46 17.55
CA ASN A 226 9.50 6.50 18.99
C ASN A 226 9.93 7.89 19.45
N ASN A 227 10.98 8.45 18.83
CA ASN A 227 11.46 9.78 19.15
C ASN A 227 10.40 10.86 18.92
N TYR A 228 9.61 10.72 17.83
CA TYR A 228 8.46 11.59 17.57
C TYR A 228 7.40 11.47 18.67
N SER A 229 7.08 10.26 19.11
CA SER A 229 6.07 10.00 20.14
C SER A 229 6.43 10.64 21.48
N LEU A 230 7.70 10.63 21.86
CA LEU A 230 8.21 11.24 23.10
C LEU A 230 8.12 12.79 23.08
N SER A 231 8.21 13.38 21.89
CA SER A 231 8.10 14.83 21.70
C SER A 231 6.68 15.30 21.42
N TYR A 232 5.73 14.37 21.20
CA TYR A 232 4.35 14.67 20.82
C TYR A 232 3.63 15.45 21.94
N LYS A 233 2.98 16.54 21.54
CA LYS A 233 2.11 17.33 22.42
C LYS A 233 0.76 17.47 21.77
N LYS A 234 -0.29 17.24 22.56
CA LYS A 234 -1.67 17.50 22.11
C LYS A 234 -1.84 18.98 21.81
N ASP A 235 -2.41 19.28 20.67
CA ASP A 235 -2.89 20.59 20.30
C ASP A 235 -4.36 20.82 20.74
N GLU A 236 -4.92 21.97 20.37
CA GLU A 236 -6.33 22.32 20.65
C GLU A 236 -7.34 21.33 20.06
N ARG A 237 -6.98 20.56 19.03
CA ARG A 237 -7.80 19.50 18.43
C ARG A 237 -7.92 18.28 19.33
N ASN A 238 -7.13 18.19 20.40
CA ASN A 238 -7.14 17.11 21.39
C ASN A 238 -6.95 15.71 20.76
N ILE A 239 -6.05 15.58 19.77
CA ILE A 239 -5.75 14.30 19.13
C ILE A 239 -5.02 13.39 20.13
N SER A 240 -5.50 12.18 20.32
CA SER A 240 -4.90 11.20 21.22
C SER A 240 -3.84 10.37 20.51
N LEU A 241 -2.64 10.32 21.09
CA LEU A 241 -1.58 9.41 20.63
C LEU A 241 -1.80 8.02 21.23
N ILE A 242 -1.75 6.99 20.38
CA ILE A 242 -1.73 5.58 20.77
C ILE A 242 -0.49 4.94 20.17
N THR A 243 0.28 4.22 20.98
CA THR A 243 1.51 3.58 20.55
C THR A 243 1.39 2.06 20.59
N PHE A 244 2.06 1.39 19.68
CA PHE A 244 2.16 -0.06 19.66
C PHE A 244 3.58 -0.53 19.36
N GLY A 245 3.89 -1.76 19.75
CA GLY A 245 5.20 -2.38 19.53
C GLY A 245 5.24 -3.84 19.92
N ILE A 246 6.36 -4.48 19.67
CA ILE A 246 6.69 -5.85 20.08
C ILE A 246 7.89 -5.81 21.02
N ASN A 247 8.91 -5.02 20.67
CA ASN A 247 10.18 -4.94 21.38
C ASN A 247 10.24 -3.81 22.40
N ASN A 248 9.46 -2.75 22.19
CA ASN A 248 9.42 -1.60 23.09
C ASN A 248 8.32 -1.78 24.14
N GLU A 249 8.75 -2.07 25.37
CA GLU A 249 7.86 -2.32 26.50
C GLU A 249 7.03 -1.09 26.93
N ASN A 250 7.42 0.13 26.47
CA ASN A 250 6.67 1.36 26.73
C ASN A 250 5.47 1.55 25.77
N ALA A 251 5.28 0.64 24.81
CA ALA A 251 4.13 0.69 23.93
C ALA A 251 2.82 0.47 24.69
N MET A 252 1.81 1.31 24.43
CA MET A 252 0.48 1.17 25.05
C MET A 252 -0.17 -0.18 24.68
N PHE A 253 0.06 -0.66 23.46
CA PHE A 253 -0.34 -1.98 23.01
C PHE A 253 0.92 -2.76 22.65
N ASN A 254 1.29 -3.71 23.50
CA ASN A 254 2.51 -4.49 23.32
C ASN A 254 2.17 -5.97 23.05
N ALA A 255 2.74 -6.52 21.96
CA ALA A 255 2.60 -7.94 21.66
C ALA A 255 3.69 -8.76 22.36
N THR A 256 3.27 -9.78 23.11
CA THR A 256 4.14 -10.65 23.91
C THR A 256 3.82 -12.12 23.65
N ASN A 257 4.62 -13.03 24.18
CA ASN A 257 4.40 -14.48 24.10
C ASN A 257 4.17 -15.01 22.68
N ILE A 258 4.89 -14.44 21.70
CA ILE A 258 4.77 -14.78 20.29
C ILE A 258 5.23 -16.22 20.07
N LYS A 259 4.37 -17.04 19.44
CA LYS A 259 4.63 -18.43 19.08
C LYS A 259 4.15 -18.71 17.67
N GLU A 260 5.03 -19.23 16.84
CA GLU A 260 4.71 -19.68 15.49
C GLU A 260 4.58 -21.20 15.45
N LYS A 261 3.45 -21.71 14.97
CA LYS A 261 3.17 -23.15 14.88
C LYS A 261 2.21 -23.44 13.72
N ALA A 262 2.57 -24.41 12.89
CA ALA A 262 1.73 -24.92 11.79
C ALA A 262 1.17 -23.80 10.86
N GLY A 263 2.02 -22.84 10.46
CA GLY A 263 1.63 -21.75 9.58
C GLY A 263 0.84 -20.62 10.25
N LYS A 264 0.65 -20.68 11.55
CA LYS A 264 -0.09 -19.70 12.36
C LYS A 264 0.83 -19.01 13.36
N THR A 265 0.49 -17.78 13.72
CA THR A 265 1.13 -17.04 14.80
C THR A 265 0.12 -16.78 15.92
N TYR A 266 0.52 -17.11 17.14
CA TYR A 266 -0.20 -16.85 18.38
C TYR A 266 0.56 -15.81 19.19
N PHE A 267 -0.13 -14.82 19.72
CA PHE A 267 0.49 -13.78 20.53
C PHE A 267 -0.50 -13.18 21.52
N ASN A 268 0.03 -12.64 22.61
CA ASN A 268 -0.75 -11.90 23.58
C ASN A 268 -0.61 -10.41 23.32
N VAL A 269 -1.66 -9.65 23.57
CA VAL A 269 -1.63 -8.17 23.50
C VAL A 269 -1.98 -7.62 24.87
N ASN A 270 -1.04 -6.91 25.48
CA ASN A 270 -1.27 -6.13 26.69
C ASN A 270 -1.90 -4.81 26.29
N ILE A 271 -3.12 -4.56 26.76
CA ILE A 271 -3.88 -3.30 26.51
C ILE A 271 -3.77 -2.40 27.74
N THR A 272 -3.85 -3.00 28.92
CA THR A 272 -3.56 -2.40 30.23
C THR A 272 -2.79 -3.44 31.06
N PRO A 273 -2.22 -3.07 32.21
CA PRO A 273 -1.56 -4.05 33.08
C PRO A 273 -2.45 -5.25 33.46
N GLU A 274 -3.78 -5.04 33.52
CA GLU A 274 -4.75 -6.06 33.93
C GLU A 274 -5.40 -6.78 32.74
N ILE A 275 -5.32 -6.23 31.51
CA ILE A 275 -6.00 -6.76 30.32
C ILE A 275 -4.96 -7.30 29.34
N ASN A 276 -4.87 -8.63 29.30
CA ASN A 276 -4.03 -9.36 28.36
C ASN A 276 -4.92 -10.28 27.53
N LEU A 277 -5.00 -10.01 26.22
CA LEU A 277 -5.82 -10.78 25.29
C LEU A 277 -4.93 -11.62 24.35
N THR A 278 -5.32 -12.87 24.12
CA THR A 278 -4.64 -13.75 23.17
C THR A 278 -5.28 -13.67 21.79
N PHE A 279 -4.45 -13.57 20.77
CA PHE A 279 -4.88 -13.54 19.37
C PHE A 279 -4.13 -14.59 18.54
N GLU A 280 -4.78 -15.00 17.46
CA GLU A 280 -4.25 -15.93 16.46
C GLU A 280 -4.38 -15.31 15.06
N ILE A 281 -3.36 -15.47 14.23
CA ILE A 281 -3.40 -15.10 12.81
C ILE A 281 -2.92 -16.25 11.93
N ASN A 282 -3.51 -16.39 10.72
CA ASN A 282 -3.16 -17.42 9.74
C ASN A 282 -1.95 -17.00 8.89
N SER A 283 -0.92 -16.43 9.51
CA SER A 283 0.29 -15.99 8.82
C SER A 283 1.48 -16.01 9.78
N LEU A 284 2.67 -16.06 9.20
CA LEU A 284 3.93 -16.01 9.91
C LEU A 284 4.63 -14.66 9.71
N GLY A 285 5.59 -14.37 10.56
CA GLY A 285 6.45 -13.20 10.44
C GLY A 285 5.99 -11.99 11.25
N THR A 286 6.97 -11.34 11.85
CA THR A 286 6.79 -10.19 12.77
C THR A 286 6.01 -9.03 12.17
N HIS A 287 6.16 -8.80 10.86
CA HIS A 287 5.43 -7.73 10.15
C HIS A 287 3.92 -7.92 10.20
N ASN A 288 3.43 -9.17 10.20
CA ASN A 288 1.98 -9.45 10.32
C ASN A 288 1.46 -9.18 11.73
N ILE A 289 2.31 -9.31 12.75
CA ILE A 289 1.95 -8.95 14.13
C ILE A 289 1.77 -7.42 14.24
N TYR A 290 2.68 -6.62 13.66
CA TYR A 290 2.52 -5.15 13.64
C TYR A 290 1.22 -4.71 12.93
N ASN A 291 0.91 -5.30 11.77
CA ASN A 291 -0.33 -5.02 11.06
C ASN A 291 -1.56 -5.41 11.90
N SER A 292 -1.48 -6.55 12.61
CA SER A 292 -2.54 -7.04 13.51
C SER A 292 -2.71 -6.13 14.72
N LEU A 293 -1.64 -5.67 15.36
CA LEU A 293 -1.71 -4.72 16.46
C LEU A 293 -2.47 -3.46 16.06
N THR A 294 -2.15 -2.90 14.88
CA THR A 294 -2.87 -1.74 14.35
C THR A 294 -4.37 -2.02 14.21
N SER A 295 -4.74 -3.19 13.67
CA SER A 295 -6.15 -3.55 13.48
C SER A 295 -6.88 -3.83 14.79
N ILE A 296 -6.20 -4.40 15.78
CA ILE A 296 -6.73 -4.62 17.14
C ILE A 296 -7.03 -3.28 17.81
N ILE A 297 -6.10 -2.33 17.74
CA ILE A 297 -6.27 -0.97 18.29
C ILE A 297 -7.49 -0.30 17.65
N ILE A 298 -7.56 -0.31 16.32
CA ILE A 298 -8.67 0.31 15.58
C ILE A 298 -10.00 -0.39 15.92
N GLY A 299 -10.02 -1.73 15.96
CA GLY A 299 -11.20 -2.49 16.38
C GLY A 299 -11.68 -2.09 17.77
N LYS A 300 -10.78 -1.87 18.73
CA LYS A 300 -11.13 -1.39 20.07
C LYS A 300 -11.70 0.04 20.07
N ILE A 301 -11.13 0.95 19.26
CA ILE A 301 -11.65 2.31 19.09
C ILE A 301 -13.10 2.28 18.57
N PHE A 302 -13.42 1.35 17.67
CA PHE A 302 -14.77 1.16 17.12
C PHE A 302 -15.65 0.18 17.93
N ASN A 303 -15.26 -0.15 19.16
CA ASN A 303 -16.03 -0.99 20.11
C ASN A 303 -16.35 -2.39 19.53
N LEU A 304 -15.42 -3.01 18.83
CA LEU A 304 -15.50 -4.43 18.48
C LEU A 304 -15.16 -5.29 19.70
N THR A 305 -15.87 -6.41 19.83
CA THR A 305 -15.53 -7.42 20.85
C THR A 305 -14.23 -8.14 20.49
N HIS A 306 -13.69 -8.91 21.43
CA HIS A 306 -12.53 -9.75 21.19
C HIS A 306 -12.80 -10.78 20.07
N GLU A 307 -13.97 -11.40 20.10
CA GLU A 307 -14.40 -12.41 19.12
C GLU A 307 -14.54 -11.82 17.70
N GLU A 308 -15.11 -10.60 17.60
CA GLU A 308 -15.23 -9.89 16.32
C GLU A 308 -13.85 -9.58 15.74
N ILE A 309 -12.92 -9.04 16.55
CA ILE A 309 -11.54 -8.77 16.13
C ILE A 309 -10.85 -10.06 15.73
N GLN A 310 -10.91 -11.11 16.56
CA GLN A 310 -10.29 -12.41 16.28
C GLN A 310 -10.82 -13.03 14.98
N LYS A 311 -12.12 -12.95 14.74
CA LYS A 311 -12.74 -13.42 13.49
C LYS A 311 -12.17 -12.68 12.27
N GLY A 312 -12.05 -11.35 12.34
CA GLY A 312 -11.48 -10.56 11.25
C GLY A 312 -10.01 -10.88 10.98
N LEU A 313 -9.21 -11.07 12.04
CA LEU A 313 -7.81 -11.47 11.92
C LEU A 313 -7.63 -12.82 11.19
N LEU A 314 -8.53 -13.78 11.43
CA LEU A 314 -8.50 -15.10 10.79
C LEU A 314 -9.03 -15.08 9.35
N ASN A 315 -9.85 -14.10 8.97
CA ASN A 315 -10.39 -13.97 7.61
C ASN A 315 -9.37 -13.41 6.61
N LEU A 316 -8.24 -12.89 7.08
CA LEU A 316 -7.22 -12.31 6.20
C LEU A 316 -6.76 -13.34 5.17
N LYS A 317 -7.01 -13.04 3.91
CA LYS A 317 -6.44 -13.79 2.78
C LYS A 317 -5.03 -13.28 2.48
N SER A 318 -4.18 -14.18 2.00
CA SER A 318 -2.85 -13.76 1.52
C SER A 318 -3.01 -12.71 0.44
N THR A 319 -2.35 -11.57 0.60
CA THR A 319 -2.32 -10.53 -0.44
C THR A 319 -1.46 -11.01 -1.59
N GLU A 320 -1.97 -10.94 -2.81
CA GLU A 320 -1.21 -11.31 -4.00
C GLU A 320 0.14 -10.59 -4.07
N ARG A 321 1.18 -11.34 -4.44
CA ARG A 321 2.54 -10.84 -4.63
C ARG A 321 3.18 -10.21 -3.38
N ARG A 322 2.73 -10.62 -2.15
CA ARG A 322 3.28 -10.19 -0.85
C ARG A 322 3.57 -11.39 0.02
N LEU A 323 4.77 -11.95 -0.13
CA LEU A 323 5.20 -13.21 0.45
C LEU A 323 4.19 -14.34 0.23
N GLN A 324 3.53 -14.32 -0.94
CA GLN A 324 2.53 -15.31 -1.32
C GLN A 324 3.23 -16.65 -1.57
N LYS A 325 2.90 -17.64 -0.75
CA LYS A 325 3.40 -19.01 -0.94
C LYS A 325 2.68 -19.68 -2.11
N ILE A 326 3.43 -20.22 -3.05
CA ILE A 326 2.96 -20.92 -4.24
C ILE A 326 3.72 -22.26 -4.32
N GLU A 327 2.97 -23.35 -4.30
CA GLU A 327 3.56 -24.69 -4.43
C GLU A 327 3.60 -25.03 -5.93
N LEU A 328 4.81 -25.19 -6.45
CA LEU A 328 5.09 -25.61 -7.82
C LEU A 328 5.59 -27.06 -7.82
N ASN A 329 5.68 -27.72 -8.99
CA ASN A 329 5.96 -29.17 -9.10
C ASN A 329 7.11 -29.67 -8.24
N ASN A 330 8.23 -28.94 -8.26
CA ASN A 330 9.46 -29.40 -7.64
C ASN A 330 9.94 -28.49 -6.51
N PHE A 331 9.36 -27.28 -6.35
CA PHE A 331 9.85 -26.28 -5.41
C PHE A 331 8.73 -25.37 -4.88
N ILE A 332 9.04 -24.65 -3.81
CA ILE A 332 8.15 -23.67 -3.20
C ILE A 332 8.61 -22.27 -3.63
N LEU A 333 7.70 -21.50 -4.23
CA LEU A 333 7.92 -20.11 -4.59
C LEU A 333 7.23 -19.19 -3.57
N TYR A 334 7.98 -18.25 -3.02
CA TYR A 334 7.45 -17.09 -2.29
C TYR A 334 7.47 -15.88 -3.21
N ASP A 335 6.29 -15.51 -3.70
CA ASP A 335 6.10 -14.33 -4.55
C ASP A 335 5.95 -13.09 -3.68
N ASP A 336 6.98 -12.24 -3.66
CA ASP A 336 6.99 -10.91 -3.02
C ASP A 336 7.33 -9.80 -4.03
N SER A 337 6.88 -10.00 -5.27
CA SER A 337 7.24 -9.18 -6.43
C SER A 337 6.39 -7.90 -6.60
N TYR A 338 5.53 -7.55 -5.63
CA TYR A 338 4.68 -6.37 -5.76
C TYR A 338 5.49 -5.07 -5.74
N ASN A 339 6.36 -4.91 -4.75
CA ASN A 339 7.27 -3.77 -4.62
C ASN A 339 8.42 -4.11 -3.65
N ALA A 340 9.50 -3.32 -3.68
CA ALA A 340 10.63 -3.47 -2.78
C ALA A 340 11.05 -2.15 -2.14
N SER A 341 11.47 -2.23 -0.89
CA SER A 341 12.32 -1.29 -0.17
C SER A 341 13.34 -2.12 0.61
N TYR A 342 14.42 -1.52 1.07
CA TYR A 342 15.41 -2.23 1.88
C TYR A 342 14.76 -2.99 3.05
N GLU A 343 13.91 -2.33 3.81
CA GLU A 343 13.26 -2.91 4.99
C GLU A 343 12.38 -4.11 4.62
N SER A 344 11.66 -4.02 3.49
CA SER A 344 10.81 -5.12 3.04
C SER A 344 11.61 -6.29 2.46
N VAL A 345 12.75 -6.02 1.79
CA VAL A 345 13.66 -7.07 1.30
C VAL A 345 14.30 -7.78 2.49
N LYS A 346 14.79 -7.03 3.48
CA LYS A 346 15.35 -7.58 4.71
C LYS A 346 14.33 -8.46 5.45
N ALA A 347 13.10 -7.99 5.61
CA ALA A 347 12.04 -8.77 6.27
C ALA A 347 11.72 -10.07 5.51
N ALA A 348 11.74 -10.06 4.17
CA ALA A 348 11.53 -11.24 3.35
C ALA A 348 12.70 -12.24 3.46
N ILE A 349 13.94 -11.75 3.52
CA ILE A 349 15.14 -12.57 3.77
C ILE A 349 15.04 -13.23 5.16
N ASP A 350 14.76 -12.45 6.20
CA ASP A 350 14.64 -12.95 7.58
C ASP A 350 13.48 -13.95 7.70
N PHE A 351 12.40 -13.79 6.96
CA PHE A 351 11.28 -14.73 6.89
C PHE A 351 11.72 -16.05 6.23
N LEU A 352 12.30 -15.99 5.02
CA LEU A 352 12.65 -17.19 4.27
C LEU A 352 13.67 -18.05 5.01
N SER A 353 14.61 -17.43 5.72
CA SER A 353 15.65 -18.14 6.48
C SER A 353 15.11 -18.95 7.66
N LYS A 354 13.91 -18.63 8.15
CA LYS A 354 13.21 -19.36 9.22
C LYS A 354 12.35 -20.50 8.69
N GLU A 355 11.99 -20.44 7.40
CA GLU A 355 11.26 -21.51 6.75
C GLU A 355 12.12 -22.78 6.68
N LYS A 356 11.47 -23.94 6.81
CA LYS A 356 12.14 -25.23 6.71
C LYS A 356 12.19 -25.66 5.25
N SER A 357 13.36 -25.57 4.63
CA SER A 357 13.62 -26.18 3.33
C SER A 357 14.38 -27.48 3.49
N LYS A 358 14.08 -28.47 2.62
CA LYS A 358 14.89 -29.67 2.43
C LYS A 358 15.86 -29.52 1.26
N GLY A 359 15.66 -28.50 0.41
CA GLY A 359 16.50 -28.13 -0.73
C GLY A 359 17.24 -26.82 -0.48
N ARG A 360 17.62 -26.17 -1.58
CA ARG A 360 18.37 -24.90 -1.58
C ARG A 360 17.47 -23.71 -1.24
N TYR A 361 18.05 -22.70 -0.60
CA TYR A 361 17.46 -21.37 -0.45
C TYR A 361 17.94 -20.48 -1.61
N ILE A 362 17.03 -20.10 -2.48
CA ILE A 362 17.30 -19.31 -3.70
C ILE A 362 16.64 -17.97 -3.59
N TYR A 363 17.42 -16.90 -3.68
CA TYR A 363 16.93 -15.54 -3.69
C TYR A 363 17.05 -14.95 -5.10
N ILE A 364 15.93 -14.50 -5.67
CA ILE A 364 15.87 -13.81 -6.96
C ILE A 364 15.43 -12.37 -6.68
N LEU A 365 16.41 -11.46 -6.69
CA LEU A 365 16.24 -10.08 -6.26
C LEU A 365 16.48 -9.11 -7.42
N GLY A 366 15.61 -8.13 -7.57
CA GLY A 366 15.81 -7.01 -8.48
C GLY A 366 16.12 -5.72 -7.76
N ASP A 367 16.30 -4.64 -8.52
CA ASP A 367 16.58 -3.33 -7.97
C ASP A 367 15.49 -2.85 -7.02
N VAL A 368 15.93 -2.22 -5.94
CA VAL A 368 15.12 -1.33 -5.12
C VAL A 368 15.21 0.06 -5.74
N LEU A 369 14.12 0.52 -6.32
CA LEU A 369 14.04 1.82 -7.00
C LEU A 369 13.82 2.98 -6.03
N GLU A 370 13.92 4.21 -6.53
CA GLU A 370 13.69 5.46 -5.79
C GLU A 370 14.69 5.72 -4.64
N LEU A 371 15.86 5.09 -4.70
CA LEU A 371 16.92 5.30 -3.74
C LEU A 371 17.88 6.45 -4.13
N GLY A 372 17.90 6.89 -5.40
CA GLY A 372 18.82 7.92 -5.89
C GLY A 372 20.27 7.60 -5.56
N ASP A 373 21.02 8.57 -5.02
CA ASP A 373 22.43 8.41 -4.66
C ASP A 373 22.69 7.38 -3.54
N PHE A 374 21.64 6.90 -2.87
CA PHE A 374 21.74 5.86 -1.86
C PHE A 374 21.61 4.45 -2.43
N ALA A 375 21.48 4.29 -3.76
CA ALA A 375 21.20 2.99 -4.38
C ALA A 375 22.27 1.94 -4.04
N GLU A 376 23.56 2.24 -4.24
CA GLU A 376 24.64 1.34 -3.89
C GLU A 376 24.63 0.96 -2.41
N GLU A 377 24.54 1.95 -1.51
CA GLU A 377 24.53 1.72 -0.05
C GLU A 377 23.45 0.73 0.37
N TYR A 378 22.22 0.93 -0.10
CA TYR A 378 21.11 0.07 0.32
C TYR A 378 21.16 -1.32 -0.31
N HIS A 379 21.65 -1.46 -1.54
CA HIS A 379 21.86 -2.79 -2.14
C HIS A 379 22.99 -3.55 -1.44
N ARG A 380 24.08 -2.89 -1.03
CA ARG A 380 25.12 -3.49 -0.19
C ARG A 380 24.57 -3.92 1.16
N LYS A 381 23.71 -3.13 1.81
CA LYS A 381 23.02 -3.53 3.05
C LYS A 381 22.12 -4.77 2.88
N ILE A 382 21.53 -4.98 1.68
CA ILE A 382 20.81 -6.24 1.37
C ILE A 382 21.80 -7.41 1.33
N GLY A 383 22.97 -7.23 0.72
CA GLY A 383 24.05 -8.22 0.74
C GLY A 383 24.47 -8.59 2.16
N ASP A 384 24.64 -7.60 3.05
CA ASP A 384 24.93 -7.83 4.46
C ASP A 384 23.81 -8.61 5.19
N ALA A 385 22.55 -8.34 4.82
CA ALA A 385 21.42 -9.07 5.39
C ALA A 385 21.43 -10.54 4.94
N LEU A 386 21.74 -10.81 3.66
CA LEU A 386 21.89 -12.18 3.13
C LEU A 386 23.04 -12.93 3.79
N THR A 387 24.16 -12.26 4.06
CA THR A 387 25.33 -12.86 4.75
C THR A 387 24.96 -13.46 6.11
N LYS A 388 23.98 -12.91 6.80
CA LYS A 388 23.53 -13.35 8.13
C LYS A 388 22.46 -14.42 8.09
N ASN A 389 22.03 -14.81 6.91
CA ASN A 389 20.90 -15.70 6.68
C ASN A 389 21.30 -16.93 5.84
N LYS A 390 20.44 -17.93 5.76
CA LYS A 390 20.65 -19.09 4.90
C LYS A 390 20.47 -18.70 3.45
N ILE A 391 21.47 -18.95 2.64
CA ILE A 391 21.46 -18.73 1.21
C ILE A 391 22.38 -19.74 0.50
N ASP A 392 21.89 -20.35 -0.57
CA ASP A 392 22.64 -21.27 -1.42
C ASP A 392 22.84 -20.72 -2.81
N VAL A 393 21.86 -19.94 -3.33
CA VAL A 393 21.93 -19.34 -4.66
C VAL A 393 21.38 -17.91 -4.60
N LEU A 394 22.12 -16.97 -5.18
CA LEU A 394 21.66 -15.60 -5.42
C LEU A 394 21.54 -15.35 -6.92
N ILE A 395 20.39 -14.85 -7.34
CA ILE A 395 20.15 -14.37 -8.71
C ILE A 395 19.68 -12.92 -8.58
N THR A 396 20.38 -12.03 -9.27
CA THR A 396 19.99 -10.62 -9.29
C THR A 396 19.72 -10.13 -10.71
N ALA A 397 18.84 -9.14 -10.88
CA ALA A 397 18.61 -8.49 -12.15
C ALA A 397 18.29 -7.00 -11.98
N GLY A 398 19.02 -6.16 -12.71
CA GLY A 398 18.93 -4.71 -12.68
C GLY A 398 20.29 -4.03 -12.66
N GLU A 399 20.30 -2.72 -12.69
CA GLU A 399 21.55 -1.94 -12.72
C GLU A 399 22.24 -1.92 -11.34
N ASN A 400 21.45 -1.82 -10.26
CA ASN A 400 21.98 -1.63 -8.91
C ASN A 400 22.03 -2.92 -8.09
N SER A 401 21.26 -3.93 -8.45
CA SER A 401 21.24 -5.21 -7.72
C SER A 401 22.58 -5.97 -7.81
N ILE A 402 23.49 -5.60 -8.69
CA ILE A 402 24.87 -6.13 -8.74
C ILE A 402 25.61 -5.88 -7.42
N PHE A 403 25.39 -4.75 -6.74
CA PHE A 403 26.02 -4.43 -5.48
C PHE A 403 25.67 -5.43 -4.36
N ILE A 404 24.58 -6.19 -4.48
CA ILE A 404 24.25 -7.29 -3.56
C ILE A 404 25.27 -8.42 -3.72
N ASN A 405 25.59 -8.79 -4.97
CA ASN A 405 26.55 -9.84 -5.29
C ASN A 405 27.97 -9.42 -4.85
N GLU A 406 28.36 -8.18 -5.15
CA GLU A 406 29.65 -7.64 -4.74
C GLU A 406 29.81 -7.69 -3.21
N GLN A 407 28.79 -7.25 -2.46
CA GLN A 407 28.84 -7.26 -1.01
C GLN A 407 28.94 -8.68 -0.43
N LEU A 408 28.25 -9.66 -1.00
CA LEU A 408 28.42 -11.06 -0.59
C LEU A 408 29.84 -11.56 -0.83
N ASN A 409 30.45 -11.20 -1.97
CA ASN A 409 31.83 -11.57 -2.27
C ASN A 409 32.80 -10.88 -1.31
N GLU A 410 32.63 -9.59 -1.02
CA GLU A 410 33.45 -8.86 -0.04
C GLU A 410 33.33 -9.46 1.37
N ASN A 411 32.14 -9.94 1.75
CA ASN A 411 31.91 -10.64 3.01
C ASN A 411 32.43 -12.10 3.01
N GLY A 412 33.07 -12.57 1.92
CA GLY A 412 33.67 -13.89 1.81
C GLY A 412 32.66 -15.04 1.65
N ILE A 413 31.43 -14.75 1.28
CA ILE A 413 30.38 -15.76 1.09
C ILE A 413 30.54 -16.43 -0.28
N LYS A 414 30.81 -17.75 -0.24
CA LYS A 414 31.03 -18.56 -1.44
C LYS A 414 29.80 -19.39 -1.76
N ILE A 415 28.94 -18.85 -2.60
CA ILE A 415 27.71 -19.46 -3.10
C ILE A 415 27.63 -19.34 -4.62
N GLU A 416 26.65 -20.00 -5.20
CA GLU A 416 26.30 -19.85 -6.61
C GLU A 416 25.62 -18.49 -6.82
N GLN A 417 26.18 -17.65 -7.73
CA GLN A 417 25.70 -16.29 -7.95
C GLN A 417 25.54 -15.99 -9.44
N TYR A 418 24.44 -15.32 -9.81
CA TYR A 418 24.15 -14.86 -11.17
C TYR A 418 23.68 -13.42 -11.15
N HIS A 419 24.03 -12.67 -12.19
CA HIS A 419 23.54 -11.31 -12.37
C HIS A 419 23.14 -11.07 -13.82
N PHE A 420 21.98 -10.43 -14.03
CA PHE A 420 21.40 -10.11 -15.32
C PHE A 420 21.07 -8.62 -15.42
N ASN A 421 21.05 -8.07 -16.65
CA ASN A 421 20.72 -6.65 -16.83
C ASN A 421 19.26 -6.34 -16.54
N ASN A 422 18.36 -7.28 -16.79
CA ASN A 422 16.91 -7.10 -16.64
C ASN A 422 16.19 -8.44 -16.43
N VAL A 423 14.89 -8.38 -16.17
CA VAL A 423 14.06 -9.57 -15.91
C VAL A 423 13.89 -10.47 -17.15
N ASP A 424 13.89 -9.91 -18.34
CA ASP A 424 13.71 -10.68 -19.59
C ASP A 424 14.97 -11.53 -19.84
N ASP A 425 16.19 -10.95 -19.71
CA ASP A 425 17.46 -11.70 -19.78
C ASP A 425 17.54 -12.79 -18.70
N LEU A 426 17.03 -12.51 -17.49
CA LEU A 426 16.98 -13.49 -16.41
C LEU A 426 16.09 -14.68 -16.79
N ILE A 427 14.90 -14.42 -17.35
CA ILE A 427 13.95 -15.48 -17.75
C ILE A 427 14.57 -16.38 -18.83
N GLU A 428 15.26 -15.81 -19.81
CA GLU A 428 15.91 -16.56 -20.91
C GLU A 428 17.07 -17.46 -20.41
N ASN A 429 17.72 -17.07 -19.31
CA ASN A 429 18.88 -17.77 -18.76
C ASN A 429 18.63 -18.35 -17.36
N LEU A 430 17.37 -18.68 -17.06
CA LEU A 430 16.98 -19.16 -15.74
C LEU A 430 17.68 -20.49 -15.38
N ILE A 431 18.17 -20.58 -14.15
CA ILE A 431 18.78 -21.81 -13.63
C ILE A 431 17.76 -22.94 -13.50
N GLN A 432 18.24 -24.18 -13.47
CA GLN A 432 17.41 -25.33 -13.16
C GLN A 432 17.09 -25.39 -11.66
N PHE A 433 15.79 -25.34 -11.35
CA PHE A 433 15.30 -25.61 -9.99
C PHE A 433 15.32 -27.10 -9.69
N LYS A 434 15.69 -27.44 -8.45
CA LYS A 434 15.75 -28.82 -7.95
C LYS A 434 14.57 -29.10 -7.03
N GLU A 435 14.36 -30.39 -6.76
CA GLU A 435 13.34 -30.84 -5.82
C GLU A 435 13.58 -30.22 -4.43
N ASN A 436 12.49 -29.73 -3.84
CA ASN A 436 12.45 -29.07 -2.52
C ASN A 436 13.19 -27.73 -2.41
N ASP A 437 13.60 -27.10 -3.51
CA ASP A 437 14.12 -25.73 -3.47
C ASP A 437 13.07 -24.77 -2.87
N THR A 438 13.55 -23.75 -2.17
CA THR A 438 12.73 -22.68 -1.63
C THR A 438 13.19 -21.37 -2.24
N VAL A 439 12.31 -20.75 -3.01
CA VAL A 439 12.63 -19.61 -3.89
C VAL A 439 11.90 -18.37 -3.40
N LEU A 440 12.60 -17.26 -3.22
CA LEU A 440 12.00 -15.93 -3.01
C LEU A 440 12.20 -15.07 -4.25
N VAL A 441 11.13 -14.46 -4.75
CA VAL A 441 11.18 -13.46 -5.83
C VAL A 441 10.76 -12.11 -5.28
N LYS A 442 11.65 -11.10 -5.34
CA LYS A 442 11.37 -9.75 -4.86
C LYS A 442 12.11 -8.66 -5.63
N ALA A 443 11.36 -7.63 -6.05
CA ALA A 443 11.89 -6.44 -6.72
C ALA A 443 10.91 -5.26 -6.60
N SER A 444 11.36 -4.07 -6.92
CA SER A 444 10.47 -2.92 -7.10
C SER A 444 9.51 -3.15 -8.26
N ASN A 445 8.31 -2.58 -8.17
CA ASN A 445 7.23 -2.79 -9.16
C ASN A 445 7.67 -2.45 -10.60
N GLY A 446 8.47 -1.40 -10.76
CA GLY A 446 9.02 -0.98 -12.06
C GLY A 446 9.92 -2.01 -12.74
N MET A 447 10.50 -2.95 -11.98
CA MET A 447 11.35 -4.04 -12.49
C MET A 447 10.55 -5.15 -13.20
N LYS A 448 9.21 -5.15 -13.08
CA LYS A 448 8.29 -6.08 -13.75
C LYS A 448 8.53 -7.57 -13.45
N PHE A 449 8.99 -7.89 -12.24
CA PHE A 449 9.25 -9.28 -11.82
C PHE A 449 7.99 -10.17 -11.77
N ASN A 450 6.80 -9.57 -11.88
CA ASN A 450 5.58 -10.33 -12.16
C ASN A 450 5.66 -11.17 -13.44
N LYS A 451 6.43 -10.74 -14.46
CA LYS A 451 6.68 -11.56 -15.67
C LYS A 451 7.39 -12.86 -15.30
N LEU A 452 8.45 -12.80 -14.47
CA LEU A 452 9.15 -13.99 -13.99
C LEU A 452 8.21 -14.90 -13.20
N VAL A 453 7.43 -14.35 -12.29
CA VAL A 453 6.46 -15.13 -11.50
C VAL A 453 5.42 -15.82 -12.39
N SER A 454 4.89 -15.11 -13.41
CA SER A 454 3.98 -15.69 -14.39
C SER A 454 4.64 -16.83 -15.17
N TYR A 455 5.87 -16.60 -15.66
CA TYR A 455 6.65 -17.62 -16.34
C TYR A 455 6.86 -18.88 -15.48
N LEU A 456 7.24 -18.69 -14.20
CA LEU A 456 7.43 -19.82 -13.27
C LEU A 456 6.13 -20.60 -13.05
N LYS A 457 5.01 -19.91 -12.89
CA LYS A 457 3.68 -20.55 -12.75
C LYS A 457 3.32 -21.34 -14.01
N GLU A 458 3.47 -20.77 -15.18
CA GLU A 458 3.11 -21.42 -16.45
C GLU A 458 3.97 -22.67 -16.75
N ASN A 459 5.26 -22.65 -16.40
CA ASN A 459 6.18 -23.71 -16.77
C ASN A 459 6.38 -24.77 -15.67
N PHE A 460 6.02 -24.49 -14.43
CA PHE A 460 6.27 -25.37 -13.28
C PHE A 460 5.01 -25.68 -12.45
N SER A 461 3.80 -25.25 -12.85
CA SER A 461 2.56 -25.70 -12.20
C SER A 461 2.22 -27.14 -12.57
N ASN A 462 1.59 -27.85 -11.64
CA ASN A 462 1.00 -29.16 -11.93
C ASN A 462 -0.14 -28.94 -12.96
N PHE A 463 0.08 -29.33 -14.21
CA PHE A 463 -1.03 -29.63 -15.09
C PHE A 463 -1.67 -30.91 -14.53
N GLU A 464 -2.72 -30.80 -13.72
CA GLU A 464 -3.69 -31.87 -13.66
C GLU A 464 -4.20 -32.06 -15.09
N THR A 465 -3.73 -33.12 -15.73
CA THR A 465 -4.34 -33.63 -16.96
C THR A 465 -5.79 -33.92 -16.62
N ILE A 466 -6.67 -33.01 -17.05
CA ILE A 466 -8.10 -33.30 -17.14
C ILE A 466 -8.21 -34.40 -18.20
N ASN A 467 -8.30 -35.66 -17.73
CA ASN A 467 -8.77 -36.82 -18.51
C ASN A 467 -10.29 -36.86 -18.45
#